data_4f52721b9714457bccc7ee6d938e0f7d
#
_entry.id   4f52721b9714457bccc7ee6d938e0f7d
#
_cell.length_a   1.000
_cell.length_b   1.000
_cell.length_c   1.000
_cell.angle_alpha   90.00
_cell.angle_beta   90.00
_cell.angle_gamma   90.00
#
_symmetry.space_group_name_H-M   'P 1'
#
loop_
_entity.id
_entity.type
_entity.pdbx_description
1 polymer ?
#
loop_
_entity_poly.entity_id
_entity_poly.type
_entity_poly.pdbx_seq_one_letter_code
_entity_poly.pdbx_strand_id
1 'polypeptide(L)'
;DLLVLNDKVYLKTVSGLSKVDVIYTRLSDRWLDPMAFRRDSMIGVPGLVHCIRKKSVSVVNAIGAQLADDRALLPFSNQIIRYYLAERPILPTVPTYWLGDVDQRHMVLDDLENFTIRILYGERIVLGGDGNLPSHEKLEAARREILKNPSQFVAQPQTCDAETISFQDGDRRRRR
;
A
#
# COMPACT_ATOMS: atom_id res chain seq x y z
N ASP A 1 2.02 13.24 19.91
CA ASP A 1 2.64 13.81 21.11
C ASP A 1 4.14 13.50 21.24
N LEU A 2 4.82 13.20 20.13
CA LEU A 2 6.26 13.12 20.05
C LEU A 2 6.85 14.50 19.76
N LEU A 3 8.02 14.78 20.29
CA LEU A 3 8.78 15.99 20.00
C LEU A 3 10.28 15.68 19.96
N VAL A 4 11.03 16.48 19.20
CA VAL A 4 12.48 16.44 19.15
C VAL A 4 13.05 17.57 19.99
N LEU A 5 13.98 17.21 20.88
CA LEU A 5 14.73 18.15 21.70
C LEU A 5 16.18 17.67 21.85
N ASN A 6 17.15 18.54 21.56
CA ASN A 6 18.58 18.21 21.66
C ASN A 6 18.95 16.89 20.97
N ASP A 7 18.55 16.74 19.71
CA ASP A 7 18.80 15.55 18.86
C ASP A 7 18.22 14.23 19.41
N LYS A 8 17.24 14.28 20.30
CA LYS A 8 16.55 13.12 20.88
C LYS A 8 15.05 13.25 20.75
N VAL A 9 14.38 12.10 20.63
CA VAL A 9 12.91 12.05 20.57
C VAL A 9 12.34 11.81 21.96
N TYR A 10 11.30 12.55 22.29
CA TYR A 10 10.59 12.44 23.57
C TYR A 10 9.09 12.29 23.34
N LEU A 11 8.46 11.49 24.17
CA LEU A 11 7.01 11.42 24.31
C LEU A 11 6.58 12.42 25.39
N LYS A 12 5.62 13.27 25.04
CA LYS A 12 5.00 14.21 25.96
C LYS A 12 3.95 13.48 26.80
N THR A 13 4.17 13.40 28.09
CA THR A 13 3.25 12.77 29.04
C THR A 13 2.78 13.77 30.10
N VAL A 14 1.76 13.43 30.87
CA VAL A 14 1.29 14.27 32.00
C VAL A 14 2.34 14.42 33.11
N SER A 15 3.27 13.47 33.23
CA SER A 15 4.38 13.49 34.19
C SER A 15 5.66 14.13 33.64
N GLY A 16 5.65 14.66 32.42
CA GLY A 16 6.79 15.28 31.75
C GLY A 16 7.22 14.59 30.47
N LEU A 17 8.49 14.75 30.10
CA LEU A 17 9.08 14.20 28.90
C LEU A 17 9.71 12.83 29.17
N SER A 18 9.29 11.81 28.44
CA SER A 18 9.90 10.48 28.47
C SER A 18 10.69 10.24 27.18
N LYS A 19 11.97 9.87 27.28
CA LYS A 19 12.81 9.59 26.13
C LYS A 19 12.29 8.37 25.37
N VAL A 20 12.28 8.47 24.03
CA VAL A 20 11.89 7.38 23.13
C VAL A 20 13.12 6.85 22.41
N ASP A 21 13.38 5.56 22.53
CA ASP A 21 14.51 4.88 21.87
C ASP A 21 14.09 4.14 20.60
N VAL A 22 12.83 3.68 20.52
CA VAL A 22 12.29 2.97 19.37
C VAL A 22 10.89 3.47 19.03
N ILE A 23 10.63 3.70 17.73
CA ILE A 23 9.32 4.06 17.20
C ILE A 23 8.88 2.97 16.22
N TYR A 24 7.73 2.36 16.48
CA TYR A 24 7.04 1.55 15.48
C TYR A 24 6.10 2.44 14.69
N THR A 25 6.41 2.66 13.39
CA THR A 25 5.60 3.53 12.53
C THR A 25 4.69 2.75 11.61
N ARG A 26 3.47 3.27 11.44
CA ARG A 26 2.50 2.84 10.43
C ARG A 26 2.10 4.01 9.51
N LEU A 27 2.82 5.12 9.62
CA LEU A 27 2.65 6.26 8.73
C LEU A 27 3.47 6.08 7.45
N SER A 28 2.93 6.60 6.37
CA SER A 28 3.67 6.79 5.12
C SER A 28 4.85 7.74 5.34
N ASP A 29 6.01 7.41 4.78
CA ASP A 29 7.26 8.17 4.94
C ASP A 29 7.08 9.67 4.69
N ARG A 30 6.29 10.02 3.68
CA ARG A 30 6.00 11.42 3.34
C ARG A 30 5.36 12.24 4.46
N TRP A 31 4.74 11.58 5.46
CA TRP A 31 4.07 12.23 6.59
C TRP A 31 4.90 12.22 7.88
N LEU A 32 6.03 11.50 7.91
CA LEU A 32 6.81 11.28 9.13
C LEU A 32 7.47 12.54 9.69
N ASP A 33 7.99 13.39 8.80
CA ASP A 33 8.74 14.58 9.21
C ASP A 33 8.50 15.74 8.24
N PRO A 34 7.80 16.82 8.68
CA PRO A 34 7.54 17.96 7.84
C PRO A 34 8.79 18.75 7.41
N MET A 35 9.90 18.60 8.12
CA MET A 35 11.17 19.24 7.75
C MET A 35 11.93 18.49 6.66
N ALA A 36 11.67 17.19 6.51
CA ALA A 36 12.37 16.35 5.54
C ALA A 36 11.51 16.00 4.32
N PHE A 37 10.19 15.91 4.50
CA PHE A 37 9.24 15.46 3.47
C PHE A 37 8.16 16.51 3.20
N ARG A 38 6.88 16.17 3.48
CA ARG A 38 5.75 17.08 3.25
C ARG A 38 5.65 18.15 4.33
N ARG A 39 5.85 19.40 3.95
CA ARG A 39 5.79 20.56 4.89
C ARG A 39 4.43 20.79 5.54
N ASP A 40 3.36 20.32 4.90
CA ASP A 40 1.98 20.41 5.40
C ASP A 40 1.56 19.21 6.28
N SER A 41 2.50 18.33 6.65
CA SER A 41 2.23 17.23 7.56
C SER A 41 1.94 17.73 8.98
N MET A 42 0.71 17.52 9.43
CA MET A 42 0.28 17.85 10.80
C MET A 42 0.43 16.69 11.78
N ILE A 43 0.77 15.49 11.27
CA ILE A 43 0.88 14.25 12.06
C ILE A 43 2.32 13.78 12.21
N GLY A 44 3.23 14.37 11.44
CA GLY A 44 4.66 14.06 11.50
C GLY A 44 5.36 14.75 12.68
N VAL A 45 6.56 14.28 12.99
CA VAL A 45 7.40 14.83 14.07
C VAL A 45 8.55 15.63 13.45
N PRO A 46 8.54 16.97 13.57
CA PRO A 46 9.60 17.81 13.01
C PRO A 46 10.98 17.43 13.56
N GLY A 47 11.93 17.15 12.66
CA GLY A 47 13.30 16.77 13.02
C GLY A 47 13.50 15.29 13.31
N LEU A 48 12.49 14.45 13.14
CA LEU A 48 12.59 12.99 13.35
C LEU A 48 13.66 12.35 12.46
N VAL A 49 13.72 12.73 11.19
CA VAL A 49 14.73 12.22 10.24
C VAL A 49 16.15 12.57 10.68
N HIS A 50 16.35 13.74 11.26
CA HIS A 50 17.64 14.12 11.83
C HIS A 50 18.03 13.20 13.00
N CYS A 51 17.11 12.92 13.92
CA CYS A 51 17.34 11.98 15.03
C CYS A 51 17.67 10.57 14.55
N ILE A 52 17.01 10.09 13.49
CA ILE A 52 17.29 8.78 12.88
C ILE A 52 18.72 8.76 12.31
N ARG A 53 19.12 9.79 11.56
CA ARG A 53 20.48 9.92 11.03
C ARG A 53 21.56 9.98 12.10
N LYS A 54 21.24 10.63 13.22
CA LYS A 54 22.10 10.68 14.41
C LYS A 54 22.12 9.38 15.23
N LYS A 55 21.28 8.39 14.84
CA LYS A 55 21.12 7.13 15.56
C LYS A 55 20.67 7.28 17.01
N SER A 56 19.98 8.39 17.33
CA SER A 56 19.46 8.66 18.66
C SER A 56 18.08 8.03 18.90
N VAL A 57 17.42 7.57 17.84
CA VAL A 57 16.18 6.80 17.85
C VAL A 57 16.19 5.80 16.71
N SER A 58 15.65 4.62 16.96
CA SER A 58 15.41 3.59 15.94
C SER A 58 13.96 3.63 15.46
N VAL A 59 13.74 3.47 14.16
CA VAL A 59 12.38 3.43 13.58
C VAL A 59 12.16 2.12 12.87
N VAL A 60 11.06 1.47 13.18
CA VAL A 60 10.54 0.25 12.56
C VAL A 60 9.17 0.64 11.96
N ASN A 61 8.94 0.52 10.71
CA ASN A 61 9.71 0.18 9.54
C ASN A 61 10.69 1.30 9.14
N ALA A 62 11.79 0.96 8.50
CA ALA A 62 12.78 1.93 8.05
C ALA A 62 12.18 2.87 6.98
N ILE A 63 12.68 4.12 6.95
CA ILE A 63 12.36 5.06 5.87
C ILE A 63 12.81 4.45 4.53
N GLY A 64 11.94 4.50 3.53
CA GLY A 64 12.12 3.86 2.22
C GLY A 64 11.50 2.45 2.12
N ALA A 65 11.10 1.82 3.22
CA ALA A 65 10.45 0.50 3.20
C ALA A 65 9.12 0.48 2.42
N GLN A 66 8.50 1.64 2.20
CA GLN A 66 7.28 1.76 1.38
C GLN A 66 7.46 1.37 -0.08
N LEU A 67 8.70 1.34 -0.58
CA LEU A 67 8.97 0.81 -1.92
C LEU A 67 8.55 -0.67 -2.02
N ALA A 68 8.74 -1.45 -0.95
CA ALA A 68 8.32 -2.85 -0.90
C ALA A 68 6.80 -3.03 -0.81
N ASP A 69 6.08 -2.00 -0.37
CA ASP A 69 4.61 -1.97 -0.27
C ASP A 69 3.94 -1.36 -1.52
N ASP A 70 4.73 -0.95 -2.51
CA ASP A 70 4.22 -0.36 -3.75
C ASP A 70 3.58 -1.45 -4.63
N ARG A 71 2.33 -1.20 -5.03
CA ARG A 71 1.61 -2.11 -5.93
C ARG A 71 2.31 -2.32 -7.28
N ALA A 72 3.17 -1.39 -7.68
CA ALA A 72 3.99 -1.53 -8.88
C ALA A 72 4.98 -2.71 -8.81
N LEU A 73 5.33 -3.18 -7.62
CA LEU A 73 6.20 -4.34 -7.45
C LEU A 73 5.47 -5.68 -7.60
N LEU A 74 4.16 -5.71 -7.38
CA LEU A 74 3.39 -6.96 -7.43
C LEU A 74 3.51 -7.73 -8.75
N PRO A 75 3.43 -7.08 -9.95
CA PRO A 75 3.62 -7.76 -11.22
C PRO A 75 4.98 -8.46 -11.35
N PHE A 76 5.99 -7.93 -10.69
CA PHE A 76 7.38 -8.38 -10.80
C PHE A 76 7.82 -9.27 -9.63
N SER A 77 7.03 -9.40 -8.57
CA SER A 77 7.42 -10.07 -7.32
C SER A 77 7.96 -11.49 -7.53
N ASN A 78 7.28 -12.30 -8.35
CA ASN A 78 7.73 -13.65 -8.67
C ASN A 78 9.05 -13.69 -9.44
N GLN A 79 9.30 -12.72 -10.32
CA GLN A 79 10.53 -12.60 -11.07
C GLN A 79 11.67 -12.15 -10.15
N ILE A 80 11.42 -11.22 -9.25
CA ILE A 80 12.38 -10.74 -8.26
C ILE A 80 12.84 -11.89 -7.34
N ILE A 81 11.88 -12.69 -6.82
CA ILE A 81 12.20 -13.86 -5.99
C ILE A 81 13.09 -14.84 -6.75
N ARG A 82 12.72 -15.19 -7.97
CA ARG A 82 13.50 -16.13 -8.81
C ARG A 82 14.90 -15.59 -9.10
N TYR A 83 15.00 -14.30 -9.40
CA TYR A 83 16.28 -13.69 -9.76
C TYR A 83 17.24 -13.59 -8.58
N TYR A 84 16.79 -13.10 -7.42
CA TYR A 84 17.67 -12.88 -6.28
C TYR A 84 17.88 -14.10 -5.39
N LEU A 85 16.87 -14.95 -5.25
CA LEU A 85 16.94 -16.12 -4.37
C LEU A 85 17.16 -17.43 -5.14
N ALA A 86 17.07 -17.43 -6.48
CA ALA A 86 17.10 -18.62 -7.31
C ALA A 86 16.05 -19.67 -6.91
N GLU A 87 14.96 -19.26 -6.27
CA GLU A 87 13.91 -20.12 -5.72
C GLU A 87 12.57 -19.88 -6.42
N ARG A 88 11.68 -20.85 -6.29
CA ARG A 88 10.27 -20.66 -6.68
C ARG A 88 9.53 -19.99 -5.51
N PRO A 89 8.63 -19.03 -5.78
CA PRO A 89 7.78 -18.47 -4.74
C PRO A 89 7.02 -19.56 -3.99
N ILE A 90 7.09 -19.54 -2.65
CA ILE A 90 6.38 -20.48 -1.78
C ILE A 90 4.90 -20.10 -1.70
N LEU A 91 4.62 -18.80 -1.54
CA LEU A 91 3.25 -18.29 -1.48
C LEU A 91 2.82 -17.86 -2.90
N PRO A 92 1.64 -18.32 -3.37
CA PRO A 92 1.10 -17.83 -4.63
C PRO A 92 0.73 -16.35 -4.47
N THR A 93 1.10 -15.53 -5.45
CA THR A 93 0.69 -14.14 -5.53
C THR A 93 -0.55 -14.02 -6.42
N VAL A 94 -1.44 -13.10 -6.09
CA VAL A 94 -2.55 -12.75 -6.99
C VAL A 94 -1.96 -12.22 -8.30
N PRO A 95 -2.36 -12.76 -9.46
CA PRO A 95 -1.92 -12.22 -10.75
C PRO A 95 -2.18 -10.72 -10.80
N THR A 96 -1.14 -9.96 -11.05
CA THR A 96 -1.24 -8.50 -11.11
C THR A 96 -0.59 -8.03 -12.40
N TYR A 97 -1.30 -7.19 -13.14
CA TYR A 97 -0.91 -6.69 -14.44
C TYR A 97 -0.68 -5.19 -14.37
N TRP A 98 0.48 -4.74 -14.82
CA TRP A 98 0.77 -3.32 -14.89
C TRP A 98 0.31 -2.75 -16.23
N LEU A 99 -0.61 -1.80 -16.20
CA LEU A 99 -1.23 -1.29 -17.42
C LEU A 99 -0.32 -0.33 -18.23
N GLY A 100 0.86 -0.01 -17.72
CA GLY A 100 1.93 0.62 -18.49
C GLY A 100 2.51 -0.27 -19.59
N ASP A 101 2.46 -1.58 -19.39
CA ASP A 101 2.78 -2.57 -20.42
C ASP A 101 1.64 -2.65 -21.46
N VAL A 102 2.01 -2.63 -22.76
CA VAL A 102 1.04 -2.55 -23.86
C VAL A 102 0.22 -3.83 -23.98
N ASP A 103 0.87 -4.99 -23.89
CA ASP A 103 0.23 -6.28 -24.09
C ASP A 103 -0.69 -6.61 -22.91
N GLN A 104 -0.24 -6.39 -21.68
CA GLN A 104 -1.04 -6.56 -20.48
C GLN A 104 -2.25 -5.62 -20.48
N ARG A 105 -2.07 -4.37 -20.90
CA ARG A 105 -3.14 -3.40 -21.00
C ARG A 105 -4.21 -3.83 -22.00
N HIS A 106 -3.84 -4.29 -23.18
CA HIS A 106 -4.80 -4.78 -24.18
C HIS A 106 -5.60 -5.94 -23.63
N MET A 107 -4.93 -6.96 -23.09
CA MET A 107 -5.58 -8.12 -22.47
C MET A 107 -6.60 -7.70 -21.40
N VAL A 108 -6.24 -6.76 -20.50
CA VAL A 108 -7.14 -6.29 -19.45
C VAL A 108 -8.30 -5.47 -20.01
N LEU A 109 -8.05 -4.63 -21.02
CA LEU A 109 -9.12 -3.82 -21.63
C LEU A 109 -10.12 -4.64 -22.41
N ASP A 110 -9.71 -5.78 -22.97
CA ASP A 110 -10.60 -6.68 -23.70
C ASP A 110 -11.58 -7.41 -22.76
N ASP A 111 -11.21 -7.60 -21.51
CA ASP A 111 -12.02 -8.31 -20.50
C ASP A 111 -12.19 -7.49 -19.20
N LEU A 112 -12.33 -6.17 -19.33
CA LEU A 112 -12.26 -5.20 -18.25
C LEU A 112 -13.24 -5.45 -17.09
N GLU A 113 -14.38 -6.06 -17.38
CA GLU A 113 -15.44 -6.36 -16.39
C GLU A 113 -14.99 -7.40 -15.34
N ASN A 114 -14.03 -8.27 -15.70
CA ASN A 114 -13.48 -9.31 -14.82
C ASN A 114 -12.26 -8.87 -14.03
N PHE A 115 -11.91 -7.58 -14.08
CA PHE A 115 -10.76 -7.04 -13.36
C PHE A 115 -11.14 -5.97 -12.35
N THR A 116 -10.41 -5.99 -11.23
CA THR A 116 -10.36 -4.86 -10.30
C THR A 116 -9.19 -3.96 -10.69
N ILE A 117 -9.48 -2.69 -10.95
CA ILE A 117 -8.50 -1.69 -11.35
C ILE A 117 -8.19 -0.77 -10.17
N ARG A 118 -6.90 -0.65 -9.85
CA ARG A 118 -6.39 0.18 -8.76
C ARG A 118 -5.34 1.16 -9.25
N ILE A 119 -5.28 2.34 -8.63
CA ILE A 119 -4.16 3.26 -8.84
C ILE A 119 -2.93 2.75 -8.08
N LEU A 120 -1.74 3.01 -8.62
CA LEU A 120 -0.47 2.66 -7.96
C LEU A 120 -0.29 3.43 -6.65
N TYR A 121 -0.55 4.72 -6.67
CA TYR A 121 -0.34 5.60 -5.51
C TYR A 121 -1.68 5.93 -4.85
N GLY A 122 -1.91 5.37 -3.67
CA GLY A 122 -3.13 5.59 -2.88
C GLY A 122 -4.04 4.36 -2.82
N GLU A 123 -5.22 4.56 -2.25
CA GLU A 123 -6.17 3.46 -1.97
C GLU A 123 -7.34 3.41 -2.94
N ARG A 124 -7.42 4.35 -3.89
CA ARG A 124 -8.56 4.44 -4.80
C ARG A 124 -8.66 3.21 -5.71
N ILE A 125 -9.81 2.56 -5.67
CA ILE A 125 -10.24 1.57 -6.64
C ILE A 125 -10.98 2.33 -7.75
N VAL A 126 -10.60 2.10 -8.99
CA VAL A 126 -11.20 2.74 -10.17
C VAL A 126 -12.35 1.92 -10.69
N LEU A 127 -12.23 0.58 -10.64
CA LEU A 127 -13.23 -0.37 -11.10
C LEU A 127 -13.18 -1.64 -10.24
N GLY A 128 -14.34 -2.26 -10.00
CA GLY A 128 -14.47 -3.52 -9.26
C GLY A 128 -14.25 -3.38 -7.75
N GLY A 129 -14.08 -4.50 -7.05
CA GLY A 129 -13.78 -4.54 -5.62
C GLY A 129 -15.01 -4.54 -4.69
N ASP A 130 -16.21 -4.38 -5.22
CA ASP A 130 -17.48 -4.44 -4.48
C ASP A 130 -18.24 -5.77 -4.70
N GLY A 131 -17.65 -6.70 -5.46
CA GLY A 131 -18.25 -8.00 -5.79
C GLY A 131 -19.40 -7.94 -6.80
N ASN A 132 -19.70 -6.77 -7.34
CA ASN A 132 -20.75 -6.59 -8.33
C ASN A 132 -20.17 -6.40 -9.73
N LEU A 133 -20.91 -6.85 -10.74
CA LEU A 133 -20.57 -6.53 -12.14
C LEU A 133 -20.70 -5.02 -12.37
N PRO A 134 -19.69 -4.36 -12.92
CA PRO A 134 -19.73 -2.94 -13.18
C PRO A 134 -20.75 -2.60 -14.28
N SER A 135 -21.43 -1.45 -14.15
CA SER A 135 -22.28 -0.95 -15.22
C SER A 135 -21.45 -0.54 -16.45
N HIS A 136 -22.06 -0.54 -17.63
CA HIS A 136 -21.43 -0.10 -18.88
C HIS A 136 -20.81 1.31 -18.77
N GLU A 137 -21.49 2.22 -18.08
CA GLU A 137 -20.99 3.59 -17.85
C GLU A 137 -19.70 3.61 -17.03
N LYS A 138 -19.62 2.78 -15.97
CA LYS A 138 -18.40 2.63 -15.15
C LYS A 138 -17.26 2.01 -15.94
N LEU A 139 -17.53 1.03 -16.80
CA LEU A 139 -16.53 0.41 -17.67
C LEU A 139 -15.95 1.44 -18.65
N GLU A 140 -16.79 2.22 -19.32
CA GLU A 140 -16.34 3.25 -20.24
C GLU A 140 -15.59 4.40 -19.56
N ALA A 141 -15.99 4.77 -18.36
CA ALA A 141 -15.25 5.76 -17.55
C ALA A 141 -13.87 5.25 -17.17
N ALA A 142 -13.78 4.01 -16.67
CA ALA A 142 -12.52 3.37 -16.32
C ALA A 142 -11.61 3.20 -17.55
N ARG A 143 -12.13 2.77 -18.69
CA ARG A 143 -11.40 2.65 -19.96
C ARG A 143 -10.76 3.99 -20.37
N ARG A 144 -11.53 5.07 -20.35
CA ARG A 144 -11.02 6.41 -20.65
C ARG A 144 -9.94 6.87 -19.69
N GLU A 145 -10.10 6.59 -18.40
CA GLU A 145 -9.13 6.97 -17.37
C GLU A 145 -7.82 6.20 -17.54
N ILE A 146 -7.90 4.89 -17.78
CA ILE A 146 -6.72 4.03 -18.03
C ILE A 146 -5.97 4.51 -19.27
N LEU A 147 -6.65 4.74 -20.37
CA LEU A 147 -6.02 5.16 -21.63
C LEU A 147 -5.33 6.51 -21.53
N LYS A 148 -5.80 7.39 -20.65
CA LYS A 148 -5.18 8.71 -20.43
C LYS A 148 -3.81 8.60 -19.74
N ASN A 149 -3.65 7.72 -18.74
CA ASN A 149 -2.43 7.57 -17.97
C ASN A 149 -2.19 6.10 -17.57
N PRO A 150 -1.95 5.19 -18.53
CA PRO A 150 -1.96 3.75 -18.27
C PRO A 150 -0.93 3.29 -17.24
N SER A 151 0.23 3.94 -17.16
CA SER A 151 1.30 3.59 -16.21
C SER A 151 0.94 3.82 -14.75
N GLN A 152 -0.18 4.50 -14.46
CA GLN A 152 -0.63 4.76 -13.09
C GLN A 152 -1.54 3.66 -12.53
N PHE A 153 -1.83 2.61 -13.30
CA PHE A 153 -2.80 1.59 -12.92
C PHE A 153 -2.21 0.19 -12.92
N VAL A 154 -2.76 -0.61 -12.02
CA VAL A 154 -2.62 -2.07 -12.02
C VAL A 154 -4.00 -2.72 -12.04
N ALA A 155 -4.04 -3.90 -12.65
CA ALA A 155 -5.23 -4.73 -12.73
C ALA A 155 -5.00 -6.06 -12.03
N GLN A 156 -5.99 -6.53 -11.31
CA GLN A 156 -6.03 -7.85 -10.71
C GLN A 156 -7.36 -8.53 -11.09
N PRO A 157 -7.37 -9.84 -11.43
CA PRO A 157 -8.62 -10.55 -11.63
C PRO A 157 -9.54 -10.36 -10.42
N GLN A 158 -10.83 -10.22 -10.66
CA GLN A 158 -11.79 -10.22 -9.55
C GLN A 158 -11.71 -11.58 -8.84
N THR A 159 -11.34 -11.54 -7.57
CA THR A 159 -11.35 -12.72 -6.71
C THR A 159 -12.68 -12.76 -5.99
N CYS A 160 -13.33 -13.93 -5.98
CA CYS A 160 -14.44 -14.14 -5.07
C CYS A 160 -13.92 -14.02 -3.63
N ASP A 161 -14.63 -13.29 -2.79
CA ASP A 161 -14.31 -13.23 -1.37
C ASP A 161 -14.28 -14.64 -0.80
N ALA A 162 -13.23 -14.92 0.00
CA ALA A 162 -13.14 -16.20 0.68
C ALA A 162 -14.33 -16.32 1.65
N GLU A 163 -15.16 -17.35 1.48
CA GLU A 163 -16.21 -17.63 2.45
C GLU A 163 -15.57 -18.07 3.76
N THR A 164 -15.74 -17.28 4.80
CA THR A 164 -15.30 -17.62 6.16
C THR A 164 -16.44 -18.22 6.95
N ILE A 165 -16.18 -19.36 7.59
CA ILE A 165 -17.11 -19.94 8.55
C ILE A 165 -16.90 -19.23 9.87
N SER A 166 -17.89 -18.47 10.32
CA SER A 166 -17.91 -17.89 11.66
C SER A 166 -18.87 -18.65 12.56
N PHE A 167 -18.49 -18.84 13.83
CA PHE A 167 -19.35 -19.35 14.87
C PHE A 167 -19.87 -18.16 15.68
N GLN A 168 -21.16 -18.01 15.75
CA GLN A 168 -21.81 -17.01 16.59
C GLN A 168 -22.96 -17.70 17.34
N ASP A 169 -22.96 -17.61 18.66
CA ASP A 169 -23.97 -18.21 19.54
C ASP A 169 -24.21 -19.73 19.35
N GLY A 170 -23.11 -20.46 19.02
CA GLY A 170 -23.16 -21.89 18.74
C GLY A 170 -23.64 -22.27 17.32
N ASP A 171 -24.05 -21.31 16.54
CA ASP A 171 -24.53 -21.53 15.17
C ASP A 171 -23.41 -21.24 14.14
N ARG A 172 -23.35 -22.10 13.11
CA ARG A 172 -22.40 -22.01 12.00
C ARG A 172 -22.94 -21.09 10.92
N ARG A 173 -22.39 -19.89 10.79
CA ARG A 173 -22.75 -18.93 9.72
C ARG A 173 -21.65 -18.78 8.70
N ARG A 174 -22.02 -18.82 7.42
CA ARG A 174 -21.14 -18.39 6.34
C ARG A 174 -21.19 -16.86 6.24
N ARG A 175 -20.03 -16.21 6.32
CA ARG A 175 -19.87 -14.78 6.02
C ARG A 175 -19.02 -14.64 4.76
N ARG A 176 -19.49 -13.81 3.86
CA ARG A 176 -18.72 -13.31 2.72
C ARG A 176 -17.88 -12.13 3.14
#